data_91a15a8e1d2576b767f7ceb3410b85df
#
_entry.id   91a15a8e1d2576b767f7ceb3410b85df
#
_cell.length_a   1.000
_cell.length_b   1.000
_cell.length_c   1.000
_cell.angle_alpha   90.00
_cell.angle_beta   90.00
_cell.angle_gamma   90.00
#
_symmetry.space_group_name_H-M   'P 1'
#
loop_
_entity.id
_entity.type
_entity.pdbx_description
1 polymer ?
#
loop_
_entity_poly.entity_id
_entity_poly.type
_entity_poly.pdbx_seq_one_letter_code
_entity_poly.pdbx_strand_id
1 'polypeptide(L)'
;MLIQAITIFPEMFDSIVEYGVTGRARKQNLWQFQAINPRKFADNKLGYIDDRPFGGGPGMIMMAPPLQAAIEEAKANSQKPAKVIYLSPQGQPLTHKKAAELAELPHLVLLCGRYEGIDERLLQSSVDEEISIGDFVVSGGELPAMMLMDAVLRLVPSVLGDIQSAEQDSFSDGLLDCPHYTKPVEFQGMTVPEVLRSGNHGLIAEWRLKQSLRRTLERRPDLLEKRSLIPKESCLLKEILQEQQEIQS
;
A
#
# COMPACT_ATOMS: atom_id res chain seq x y z
N MET A 1 -6.71 9.57 11.90
CA MET A 1 -7.02 8.18 11.48
C MET A 1 -6.63 7.21 12.58
N LEU A 2 -7.43 6.21 12.91
CA LEU A 2 -7.04 5.10 13.80
C LEU A 2 -6.80 3.85 12.95
N ILE A 3 -5.67 3.17 13.15
CA ILE A 3 -5.39 1.86 12.55
C ILE A 3 -5.14 0.88 13.70
N GLN A 4 -5.87 -0.23 13.68
CA GLN A 4 -5.67 -1.30 14.65
C GLN A 4 -5.26 -2.58 13.91
N ALA A 5 -4.28 -3.31 14.46
CA ALA A 5 -3.85 -4.59 13.91
C ALA A 5 -4.19 -5.72 14.89
N ILE A 6 -4.96 -6.70 14.43
CA ILE A 6 -5.18 -7.95 15.15
C ILE A 6 -4.06 -8.89 14.76
N THR A 7 -3.12 -9.14 15.67
CA THR A 7 -1.87 -9.86 15.42
C THR A 7 -1.36 -10.57 16.66
N ILE A 8 -0.68 -11.69 16.46
CA ILE A 8 0.06 -12.40 17.53
C ILE A 8 1.50 -11.90 17.71
N PHE A 9 1.96 -10.97 16.84
CA PHE A 9 3.30 -10.39 16.85
C PHE A 9 3.23 -8.86 16.81
N PRO A 10 2.72 -8.19 17.87
CA PRO A 10 2.57 -6.74 17.88
C PRO A 10 3.89 -5.99 17.67
N GLU A 11 5.02 -6.54 18.11
CA GLU A 11 6.36 -5.94 18.01
C GLU A 11 6.83 -5.77 16.55
N MET A 12 6.29 -6.55 15.62
CA MET A 12 6.64 -6.39 14.20
C MET A 12 6.26 -5.01 13.65
N PHE A 13 5.24 -4.38 14.22
CA PHE A 13 4.75 -3.08 13.78
C PHE A 13 5.62 -1.90 14.23
N ASP A 14 6.56 -2.09 15.15
CA ASP A 14 7.45 -1.03 15.63
C ASP A 14 8.20 -0.34 14.48
N SER A 15 8.54 -1.08 13.44
CA SER A 15 9.25 -0.56 12.26
C SER A 15 8.47 0.54 11.53
N ILE A 16 7.15 0.48 11.47
CA ILE A 16 6.29 1.47 10.81
C ILE A 16 5.73 2.51 11.78
N VAL A 17 5.58 2.13 13.04
CA VAL A 17 4.97 2.95 14.09
C VAL A 17 5.96 3.95 14.68
N GLU A 18 7.25 3.61 14.78
CA GLU A 18 8.25 4.43 15.46
C GLU A 18 9.20 5.15 14.51
N TYR A 19 9.39 4.66 13.29
CA TYR A 19 10.43 5.13 12.38
C TYR A 19 9.86 5.77 11.11
N GLY A 20 10.70 6.50 10.40
CA GLY A 20 10.40 7.08 9.10
C GLY A 20 9.33 8.18 9.13
N VAL A 21 8.68 8.35 8.00
CA VAL A 21 7.62 9.35 7.80
C VAL A 21 6.39 9.02 8.64
N THR A 22 6.00 7.77 8.67
CA THR A 22 4.84 7.26 9.40
C THR A 22 5.00 7.43 10.91
N GLY A 23 6.16 7.07 11.48
CA GLY A 23 6.47 7.27 12.89
C GLY A 23 6.49 8.75 13.28
N ARG A 24 7.05 9.63 12.44
CA ARG A 24 7.01 11.09 12.65
C ARG A 24 5.57 11.61 12.67
N ALA A 25 4.75 11.19 11.72
CA ALA A 25 3.35 11.58 11.62
C ALA A 25 2.53 11.10 12.83
N ARG A 26 2.81 9.91 13.35
CA ARG A 26 2.20 9.39 14.57
C ARG A 26 2.55 10.25 15.79
N LYS A 27 3.82 10.64 15.94
CA LYS A 27 4.27 11.56 17.03
C LYS A 27 3.59 12.93 16.94
N GLN A 28 3.15 13.33 15.75
CA GLN A 28 2.35 14.55 15.52
C GLN A 28 0.83 14.34 15.67
N ASN A 29 0.39 13.14 16.09
CA ASN A 29 -1.01 12.77 16.27
C ASN A 29 -1.86 12.82 14.98
N LEU A 30 -1.25 12.72 13.80
CA LEU A 30 -1.98 12.66 12.53
C LEU A 30 -2.70 11.31 12.35
N TRP A 31 -2.16 10.27 12.96
CA TRP A 31 -2.76 8.95 13.03
C TRP A 31 -2.40 8.26 14.35
N GLN A 32 -3.13 7.19 14.68
CA GLN A 32 -2.94 6.41 15.90
C GLN A 32 -2.86 4.94 15.56
N PHE A 33 -2.10 4.17 16.33
CA PHE A 33 -1.95 2.74 16.19
C PHE A 33 -2.23 2.01 17.50
N GLN A 34 -2.90 0.85 17.39
CA GLN A 34 -3.06 -0.09 18.49
C GLN A 34 -2.98 -1.52 17.96
N ALA A 35 -2.15 -2.34 18.57
CA ALA A 35 -2.14 -3.79 18.32
C ALA A 35 -3.04 -4.51 19.33
N ILE A 36 -3.84 -5.43 18.84
CA ILE A 36 -4.72 -6.30 19.65
C ILE A 36 -4.25 -7.73 19.44
N ASN A 37 -3.76 -8.36 20.54
CA ASN A 37 -3.34 -9.75 20.47
C ASN A 37 -4.53 -10.66 20.78
N PRO A 38 -4.99 -11.49 19.81
CA PRO A 38 -6.15 -12.34 19.97
C PRO A 38 -5.96 -13.46 21.02
N ARG A 39 -4.73 -13.74 21.44
CA ARG A 39 -4.46 -14.68 22.54
C ARG A 39 -5.08 -14.25 23.86
N LYS A 40 -5.38 -12.98 24.05
CA LYS A 40 -6.10 -12.45 25.23
C LYS A 40 -7.52 -12.98 25.35
N PHE A 41 -8.11 -13.45 24.24
CA PHE A 41 -9.48 -13.93 24.15
C PHE A 41 -9.58 -15.45 23.98
N ALA A 42 -8.47 -16.18 24.16
CA ALA A 42 -8.47 -17.62 24.08
C ALA A 42 -9.14 -18.24 25.33
N ASP A 43 -10.02 -19.19 25.13
CA ASP A 43 -10.76 -19.92 26.23
C ASP A 43 -9.89 -20.91 26.99
N ASN A 44 -8.60 -20.98 26.69
CA ASN A 44 -7.68 -21.90 27.30
C ASN A 44 -6.52 -21.18 28.00
N LYS A 45 -6.01 -21.77 29.08
CA LYS A 45 -4.92 -21.17 29.88
C LYS A 45 -3.60 -20.96 29.15
N LEU A 46 -3.41 -21.66 28.02
CA LEU A 46 -2.18 -21.61 27.23
C LEU A 46 -2.24 -20.55 26.11
N GLY A 47 -3.41 -19.93 25.91
CA GLY A 47 -3.59 -18.90 24.88
C GLY A 47 -3.55 -19.43 23.45
N TYR A 48 -3.93 -20.71 23.23
CA TYR A 48 -4.06 -21.26 21.88
C TYR A 48 -5.24 -20.61 21.15
N ILE A 49 -4.99 -20.19 19.93
CA ILE A 49 -5.96 -19.56 19.04
C ILE A 49 -6.07 -20.28 17.69
N ASP A 50 -5.46 -21.42 17.56
CA ASP A 50 -5.40 -22.24 16.36
C ASP A 50 -5.73 -23.70 16.68
N ASP A 51 -6.30 -24.41 15.68
CA ASP A 51 -6.64 -25.83 15.78
C ASP A 51 -6.49 -26.49 14.40
N ARG A 52 -6.58 -27.84 14.38
CA ARG A 52 -6.48 -28.62 13.14
C ARG A 52 -7.67 -28.36 12.21
N PRO A 53 -7.43 -28.28 10.89
CA PRO A 53 -8.53 -28.10 9.93
C PRO A 53 -9.48 -29.29 9.92
N PHE A 54 -10.77 -29.03 9.84
CA PHE A 54 -11.74 -30.06 9.49
C PHE A 54 -11.44 -30.64 8.11
N GLY A 55 -11.58 -31.93 7.92
CA GLY A 55 -11.17 -32.60 6.70
C GLY A 55 -9.72 -33.06 6.67
N GLY A 56 -8.93 -32.69 7.68
CA GLY A 56 -7.49 -33.03 7.77
C GLY A 56 -6.65 -32.13 6.90
N GLY A 57 -5.35 -32.43 6.78
CA GLY A 57 -4.36 -31.68 6.04
C GLY A 57 -3.21 -31.18 6.93
N PRO A 58 -2.15 -30.62 6.34
CA PRO A 58 -1.04 -30.04 7.08
C PRO A 58 -1.45 -28.71 7.74
N GLY A 59 -0.69 -28.32 8.77
CA GLY A 59 -0.83 -27.01 9.39
C GLY A 59 -2.00 -26.89 10.36
N MET A 60 -2.28 -25.65 10.74
CA MET A 60 -3.29 -25.22 11.69
C MET A 60 -4.11 -24.09 11.10
N ILE A 61 -5.32 -23.84 11.61
CA ILE A 61 -6.17 -22.72 11.22
C ILE A 61 -6.48 -21.87 12.45
N MET A 62 -6.45 -20.56 12.31
CA MET A 62 -6.83 -19.64 13.38
C MET A 62 -8.33 -19.75 13.65
N MET A 63 -8.68 -19.97 14.92
CA MET A 63 -10.06 -20.17 15.37
C MET A 63 -10.88 -18.89 15.33
N ALA A 64 -12.15 -18.99 14.94
CA ALA A 64 -13.05 -17.85 14.85
C ALA A 64 -13.32 -17.14 16.21
N PRO A 65 -13.60 -17.82 17.35
CA PRO A 65 -14.01 -17.13 18.57
C PRO A 65 -13.02 -16.11 19.12
N PRO A 66 -11.71 -16.39 19.28
CA PRO A 66 -10.76 -15.40 19.78
C PRO A 66 -10.54 -14.24 18.81
N LEU A 67 -10.60 -14.49 17.51
CA LEU A 67 -10.48 -13.44 16.49
C LEU A 67 -11.73 -12.55 16.44
N GLN A 68 -12.92 -13.15 16.59
CA GLN A 68 -14.18 -12.39 16.67
C GLN A 68 -14.16 -11.43 17.86
N ALA A 69 -13.77 -11.92 19.04
CA ALA A 69 -13.65 -11.08 20.23
C ALA A 69 -12.63 -9.94 20.06
N ALA A 70 -11.52 -10.21 19.37
CA ALA A 70 -10.53 -9.18 19.05
C ALA A 70 -11.08 -8.13 18.07
N ILE A 71 -11.88 -8.52 17.07
CA ILE A 71 -12.56 -7.60 16.15
C ILE A 71 -13.58 -6.74 16.91
N GLU A 72 -14.35 -7.33 17.80
CA GLU A 72 -15.33 -6.61 18.63
C GLU A 72 -14.65 -5.60 19.55
N GLU A 73 -13.55 -5.97 20.23
CA GLU A 73 -12.74 -5.03 21.01
C GLU A 73 -12.23 -3.90 20.13
N ALA A 74 -11.70 -4.20 18.92
CA ALA A 74 -11.22 -3.18 18.00
C ALA A 74 -12.33 -2.18 17.65
N LYS A 75 -13.51 -2.68 17.29
CA LYS A 75 -14.68 -1.85 16.96
C LYS A 75 -15.15 -1.01 18.16
N ALA A 76 -15.12 -1.57 19.37
CA ALA A 76 -15.54 -0.87 20.60
C ALA A 76 -14.57 0.28 21.01
N ASN A 77 -13.31 0.22 20.60
CA ASN A 77 -12.30 1.24 20.92
C ASN A 77 -12.48 2.57 20.18
N SER A 78 -13.46 2.67 19.27
CA SER A 78 -13.75 3.90 18.53
C SER A 78 -15.25 4.05 18.28
N GLN A 79 -15.75 5.28 18.42
CA GLN A 79 -17.12 5.62 18.02
C GLN A 79 -17.29 5.74 16.49
N LYS A 80 -16.18 5.75 15.73
CA LYS A 80 -16.19 5.85 14.28
C LYS A 80 -16.35 4.46 13.67
N PRO A 81 -17.08 4.34 12.54
CA PRO A 81 -17.23 3.06 11.86
C PRO A 81 -15.87 2.51 11.45
N ALA A 82 -15.61 1.26 11.82
CA ALA A 82 -14.40 0.54 11.47
C ALA A 82 -14.60 -0.26 10.18
N LYS A 83 -13.59 -0.29 9.32
CA LYS A 83 -13.51 -1.23 8.21
C LYS A 83 -12.53 -2.34 8.56
N VAL A 84 -12.99 -3.57 8.58
CA VAL A 84 -12.20 -4.77 8.87
C VAL A 84 -11.64 -5.33 7.56
N ILE A 85 -10.32 -5.36 7.47
CA ILE A 85 -9.59 -5.82 6.27
C ILE A 85 -8.76 -7.05 6.64
N TYR A 86 -8.96 -8.13 5.93
CA TYR A 86 -8.11 -9.31 6.00
C TYR A 86 -7.03 -9.25 4.92
N LEU A 87 -5.76 -9.44 5.32
CA LEU A 87 -4.63 -9.49 4.39
C LEU A 87 -4.46 -10.93 3.89
N SER A 88 -4.84 -11.18 2.66
CA SER A 88 -4.93 -12.51 2.06
C SER A 88 -4.48 -12.48 0.59
N PRO A 89 -3.75 -13.51 0.10
CA PRO A 89 -3.44 -13.62 -1.33
C PRO A 89 -4.69 -13.83 -2.20
N GLN A 90 -5.84 -14.19 -1.61
CA GLN A 90 -7.11 -14.37 -2.31
C GLN A 90 -7.89 -13.05 -2.48
N GLY A 91 -7.46 -11.98 -1.80
CA GLY A 91 -8.12 -10.67 -1.83
C GLY A 91 -7.90 -9.89 -3.12
N GLN A 92 -8.61 -8.78 -3.24
CA GLN A 92 -8.41 -7.83 -4.35
C GLN A 92 -7.03 -7.17 -4.26
N PRO A 93 -6.33 -6.96 -5.39
CA PRO A 93 -5.01 -6.33 -5.39
C PRO A 93 -5.03 -4.93 -4.76
N LEU A 94 -4.08 -4.66 -3.88
CA LEU A 94 -3.83 -3.31 -3.37
C LEU A 94 -3.31 -2.43 -4.51
N THR A 95 -4.10 -1.44 -4.90
CA THR A 95 -3.73 -0.42 -5.89
C THR A 95 -3.60 0.94 -5.23
N HIS A 96 -2.96 1.90 -5.90
CA HIS A 96 -2.90 3.29 -5.42
C HIS A 96 -4.31 3.87 -5.19
N LYS A 97 -5.26 3.60 -6.09
CA LYS A 97 -6.66 3.99 -5.93
C LYS A 97 -7.28 3.39 -4.66
N LYS A 98 -7.06 2.10 -4.40
CA LYS A 98 -7.54 1.46 -3.18
C LYS A 98 -6.89 2.07 -1.94
N ALA A 99 -5.60 2.36 -1.95
CA ALA A 99 -4.93 3.02 -0.84
C ALA A 99 -5.51 4.42 -0.58
N ALA A 100 -5.85 5.19 -1.63
CA ALA A 100 -6.50 6.49 -1.50
C ALA A 100 -7.91 6.38 -0.89
N GLU A 101 -8.72 5.43 -1.35
CA GLU A 101 -10.03 5.15 -0.75
C GLU A 101 -9.93 4.82 0.75
N LEU A 102 -8.94 4.03 1.15
CA LEU A 102 -8.70 3.67 2.55
C LEU A 102 -8.18 4.83 3.38
N ALA A 103 -7.41 5.74 2.79
CA ALA A 103 -6.89 6.93 3.47
C ALA A 103 -7.99 7.92 3.92
N GLU A 104 -9.15 7.88 3.29
CA GLU A 104 -10.31 8.68 3.66
C GLU A 104 -11.08 8.12 4.87
N LEU A 105 -10.84 6.85 5.22
CA LEU A 105 -11.56 6.20 6.31
C LEU A 105 -10.98 6.60 7.68
N PRO A 106 -11.85 6.83 8.65
CA PRO A 106 -11.41 7.25 9.97
C PRO A 106 -10.82 6.11 10.80
N HIS A 107 -11.17 4.85 10.50
CA HIS A 107 -10.79 3.70 11.30
C HIS A 107 -10.63 2.43 10.43
N LEU A 108 -9.45 1.82 10.48
CA LEU A 108 -9.13 0.53 9.85
C LEU A 108 -8.78 -0.50 10.91
N VAL A 109 -9.30 -1.72 10.75
CA VAL A 109 -8.92 -2.90 11.54
C VAL A 109 -8.29 -3.90 10.58
N LEU A 110 -7.00 -4.16 10.74
CA LEU A 110 -6.21 -5.06 9.90
C LEU A 110 -6.11 -6.42 10.56
N LEU A 111 -6.70 -7.44 9.97
CA LEU A 111 -6.66 -8.81 10.46
C LEU A 111 -5.45 -9.53 9.83
N CYS A 112 -4.47 -9.88 10.66
CA CYS A 112 -3.24 -10.55 10.25
C CYS A 112 -3.39 -12.06 10.45
N GLY A 113 -3.63 -12.79 9.36
CA GLY A 113 -3.67 -14.25 9.38
C GLY A 113 -2.30 -14.87 9.57
N ARG A 114 -2.29 -16.05 10.18
CA ARG A 114 -1.12 -16.91 10.35
C ARG A 114 -1.51 -18.36 10.07
N TYR A 115 -0.51 -19.23 10.07
CA TYR A 115 -0.69 -20.65 9.77
C TYR A 115 -1.26 -20.86 8.35
N GLU A 116 -2.25 -21.78 8.19
CA GLU A 116 -2.93 -22.02 6.89
C GLU A 116 -4.06 -21.01 6.60
N GLY A 117 -4.34 -20.08 7.52
CA GLY A 117 -5.36 -19.06 7.37
C GLY A 117 -6.31 -18.98 8.57
N ILE A 118 -7.48 -18.45 8.31
CA ILE A 118 -8.50 -18.12 9.32
C ILE A 118 -9.77 -18.93 9.01
N ASP A 119 -10.52 -19.31 10.03
CA ASP A 119 -11.81 -19.97 9.88
C ASP A 119 -12.72 -19.16 8.94
N GLU A 120 -13.17 -19.78 7.86
CA GLU A 120 -13.96 -19.18 6.79
C GLU A 120 -15.25 -18.50 7.32
N ARG A 121 -15.85 -19.04 8.36
CA ARG A 121 -17.08 -18.47 8.96
C ARG A 121 -16.83 -17.08 9.55
N LEU A 122 -15.63 -16.82 10.08
CA LEU A 122 -15.24 -15.48 10.53
C LEU A 122 -15.06 -14.53 9.37
N LEU A 123 -14.42 -14.98 8.29
CA LEU A 123 -14.22 -14.15 7.09
C LEU A 123 -15.57 -13.69 6.53
N GLN A 124 -16.52 -14.61 6.38
CA GLN A 124 -17.86 -14.32 5.85
C GLN A 124 -18.70 -13.42 6.76
N SER A 125 -18.52 -13.49 8.08
CA SER A 125 -19.40 -12.79 9.04
C SER A 125 -18.85 -11.44 9.50
N SER A 126 -17.53 -11.23 9.50
CA SER A 126 -16.91 -10.15 10.26
C SER A 126 -15.84 -9.36 9.50
N VAL A 127 -15.45 -9.81 8.30
CA VAL A 127 -14.49 -9.13 7.42
C VAL A 127 -15.24 -8.38 6.32
N ASP A 128 -14.94 -7.11 6.16
CA ASP A 128 -15.58 -6.26 5.15
C ASP A 128 -14.91 -6.36 3.78
N GLU A 129 -13.59 -6.64 3.76
CA GLU A 129 -12.81 -6.73 2.53
C GLU A 129 -11.56 -7.58 2.72
N GLU A 130 -11.20 -8.35 1.68
CA GLU A 130 -9.91 -9.03 1.60
C GLU A 130 -9.01 -8.31 0.60
N ILE A 131 -7.75 -8.04 1.00
CA ILE A 131 -6.77 -7.32 0.19
C ILE A 131 -5.49 -8.13 0.03
N SER A 132 -5.05 -8.29 -1.22
CA SER A 132 -3.78 -8.90 -1.59
C SER A 132 -2.73 -7.81 -1.90
N ILE A 133 -1.49 -8.04 -1.48
CA ILE A 133 -0.34 -7.20 -1.84
C ILE A 133 0.43 -7.69 -3.08
N GLY A 134 -0.05 -8.76 -3.71
CA GLY A 134 0.56 -9.35 -4.91
C GLY A 134 0.41 -10.86 -4.97
N ASP A 135 0.78 -11.45 -6.11
CA ASP A 135 0.64 -12.87 -6.42
C ASP A 135 1.82 -13.69 -5.82
N PHE A 136 1.96 -13.65 -4.51
CA PHE A 136 2.93 -14.42 -3.76
C PHE A 136 2.45 -14.64 -2.33
N VAL A 137 2.98 -15.67 -1.67
CA VAL A 137 2.63 -16.05 -0.30
C VAL A 137 3.76 -15.65 0.65
N VAL A 138 3.38 -15.08 1.79
CA VAL A 138 4.29 -14.76 2.91
C VAL A 138 3.85 -15.49 4.17
N SER A 139 4.71 -15.56 5.17
CA SER A 139 4.49 -16.35 6.39
C SER A 139 3.39 -15.83 7.33
N GLY A 140 2.78 -14.67 7.02
CA GLY A 140 1.70 -14.09 7.83
C GLY A 140 1.30 -12.69 7.37
N GLY A 141 0.17 -12.22 7.88
CA GLY A 141 -0.46 -10.98 7.45
C GLY A 141 0.19 -9.70 7.96
N GLU A 142 1.16 -9.75 8.87
CA GLU A 142 1.78 -8.56 9.45
C GLU A 142 2.57 -7.74 8.44
N LEU A 143 3.40 -8.39 7.59
CA LEU A 143 4.13 -7.69 6.53
C LEU A 143 3.18 -7.04 5.50
N PRO A 144 2.19 -7.76 4.95
CA PRO A 144 1.14 -7.17 4.14
C PRO A 144 0.43 -5.99 4.81
N ALA A 145 0.09 -6.12 6.09
CA ALA A 145 -0.56 -5.05 6.85
C ALA A 145 0.32 -3.79 6.93
N MET A 146 1.61 -3.95 7.21
CA MET A 146 2.54 -2.83 7.24
C MET A 146 2.72 -2.17 5.86
N MET A 147 2.75 -2.95 4.77
CA MET A 147 2.79 -2.39 3.40
C MET A 147 1.52 -1.60 3.08
N LEU A 148 0.35 -2.13 3.43
CA LEU A 148 -0.92 -1.42 3.29
C LEU A 148 -0.92 -0.14 4.13
N MET A 149 -0.48 -0.20 5.39
CA MET A 149 -0.38 0.96 6.26
C MET A 149 0.50 2.06 5.67
N ASP A 150 1.68 1.72 5.17
CA ASP A 150 2.59 2.70 4.56
C ASP A 150 1.96 3.35 3.32
N ALA A 151 1.39 2.54 2.42
CA ALA A 151 0.72 3.03 1.23
C ALA A 151 -0.45 3.98 1.55
N VAL A 152 -1.26 3.65 2.56
CA VAL A 152 -2.41 4.46 3.00
C VAL A 152 -1.96 5.72 3.72
N LEU A 153 -1.03 5.60 4.67
CA LEU A 153 -0.60 6.72 5.51
C LEU A 153 0.10 7.82 4.72
N ARG A 154 0.82 7.48 3.63
CA ARG A 154 1.42 8.48 2.73
C ARG A 154 0.40 9.39 2.07
N LEU A 155 -0.86 8.94 1.95
CA LEU A 155 -1.97 9.67 1.34
C LEU A 155 -2.83 10.43 2.36
N VAL A 156 -2.59 10.21 3.65
CA VAL A 156 -3.24 11.00 4.71
C VAL A 156 -2.67 12.42 4.73
N PRO A 157 -3.51 13.47 4.73
CA PRO A 157 -3.05 14.85 4.73
C PRO A 157 -2.00 15.14 5.83
N SER A 158 -0.96 15.89 5.47
CA SER A 158 0.14 16.32 6.34
C SER A 158 1.10 15.21 6.83
N VAL A 159 0.93 13.97 6.44
CA VAL A 159 1.87 12.88 6.74
C VAL A 159 3.16 13.05 5.94
N LEU A 160 3.06 13.33 4.64
CA LEU A 160 4.19 13.79 3.82
C LEU A 160 4.39 15.30 4.03
N GLY A 161 5.64 15.74 4.06
CA GLY A 161 5.98 17.15 4.25
C GLY A 161 5.57 18.05 3.09
N ASP A 162 5.46 17.49 1.88
CA ASP A 162 4.96 18.15 0.69
C ASP A 162 3.87 17.27 0.05
N ILE A 163 2.69 17.86 -0.08
CA ILE A 163 1.52 17.18 -0.66
C ILE A 163 1.77 16.80 -2.13
N GLN A 164 2.58 17.63 -2.85
CA GLN A 164 2.94 17.35 -4.25
C GLN A 164 3.77 16.08 -4.41
N SER A 165 4.46 15.64 -3.35
CA SER A 165 5.24 14.38 -3.41
C SER A 165 4.35 13.16 -3.63
N ALA A 166 3.16 13.11 -3.02
CA ALA A 166 2.22 12.01 -3.24
C ALA A 166 1.49 12.10 -4.58
N GLU A 167 1.25 13.33 -5.06
CA GLU A 167 0.57 13.57 -6.33
C GLU A 167 1.44 13.24 -7.56
N GLN A 168 2.77 13.31 -7.40
CA GLN A 168 3.74 13.02 -8.47
C GLN A 168 4.27 11.59 -8.45
N ASP A 169 3.92 10.79 -7.44
CA ASP A 169 4.32 9.38 -7.36
C ASP A 169 3.71 8.54 -8.50
N SER A 170 4.39 7.44 -8.86
CA SER A 170 3.84 6.45 -9.80
C SER A 170 2.43 6.03 -9.41
N PHE A 171 1.55 5.90 -10.38
CA PHE A 171 0.14 5.50 -10.28
C PHE A 171 -0.83 6.57 -9.75
N SER A 172 -0.38 7.70 -9.24
CA SER A 172 -1.26 8.76 -8.73
C SER A 172 -2.17 9.31 -9.83
N ASP A 173 -1.61 9.55 -11.00
CA ASP A 173 -2.31 9.96 -12.21
C ASP A 173 -2.44 8.84 -13.27
N GLY A 174 -2.03 7.61 -12.93
CA GLY A 174 -2.07 6.43 -13.80
C GLY A 174 -0.84 6.25 -14.68
N LEU A 175 0.22 7.04 -14.51
CA LEU A 175 1.51 6.86 -15.16
C LEU A 175 2.57 6.36 -14.15
N LEU A 176 3.69 5.89 -14.67
CA LEU A 176 4.91 5.74 -13.88
C LEU A 176 5.60 7.10 -13.78
N ASP A 177 6.23 7.36 -12.64
CA ASP A 177 6.98 8.59 -12.42
C ASP A 177 8.19 8.74 -13.35
N CYS A 178 8.62 9.98 -13.59
CA CYS A 178 9.76 10.32 -14.41
C CYS A 178 11.10 10.00 -13.72
N PRO A 179 12.24 9.99 -14.45
CA PRO A 179 13.55 9.87 -13.84
C PRO A 179 13.91 11.11 -13.03
N HIS A 180 14.50 10.91 -11.84
CA HIS A 180 15.01 11.96 -10.99
C HIS A 180 16.53 12.02 -11.02
N TYR A 181 17.08 13.23 -10.93
CA TYR A 181 18.50 13.48 -10.91
C TYR A 181 18.87 14.39 -9.73
N THR A 182 20.04 14.15 -9.17
CA THR A 182 20.63 14.97 -8.10
C THR A 182 22.12 15.21 -8.37
N LYS A 183 22.79 15.91 -7.49
CA LYS A 183 24.26 16.15 -7.54
C LYS A 183 25.04 14.86 -7.44
N PRO A 184 26.21 14.77 -8.11
CA PRO A 184 26.83 15.79 -8.99
C PRO A 184 26.15 15.89 -10.36
N VAL A 185 26.42 16.97 -11.11
CA VAL A 185 25.86 17.20 -12.46
C VAL A 185 26.31 16.15 -13.46
N GLU A 186 27.53 15.63 -13.30
CA GLU A 186 28.08 14.55 -14.11
C GLU A 186 28.46 13.37 -13.20
N PHE A 187 28.08 12.17 -13.61
CA PHE A 187 28.44 10.93 -12.93
C PHE A 187 28.71 9.83 -13.96
N GLN A 188 29.93 9.29 -13.95
CA GLN A 188 30.40 8.25 -14.87
C GLN A 188 30.20 8.60 -16.36
N GLY A 189 30.48 9.84 -16.75
CA GLY A 189 30.31 10.33 -18.12
C GLY A 189 28.87 10.64 -18.51
N MET A 190 27.90 10.43 -17.63
CA MET A 190 26.49 10.76 -17.85
C MET A 190 26.18 12.10 -17.19
N THR A 191 25.55 13.02 -17.94
CA THR A 191 25.17 14.35 -17.44
C THR A 191 23.67 14.43 -17.13
N VAL A 192 23.33 15.28 -16.16
CA VAL A 192 21.93 15.67 -15.91
C VAL A 192 21.38 16.39 -17.14
N PRO A 193 20.19 16.02 -17.66
CA PRO A 193 19.57 16.69 -18.80
C PRO A 193 19.51 18.22 -18.65
N GLU A 194 19.91 18.95 -19.68
CA GLU A 194 20.03 20.43 -19.64
C GLU A 194 18.69 21.10 -19.29
N VAL A 195 17.57 20.54 -19.79
CA VAL A 195 16.23 21.06 -19.48
C VAL A 195 15.96 21.14 -17.98
N LEU A 196 16.45 20.16 -17.19
CA LEU A 196 16.27 20.14 -15.72
C LEU A 196 17.12 21.21 -15.02
N ARG A 197 18.12 21.77 -15.71
CA ARG A 197 19.03 22.81 -15.22
C ARG A 197 18.65 24.20 -15.71
N SER A 198 17.68 24.30 -16.64
CA SER A 198 17.30 25.55 -17.31
C SER A 198 16.56 26.55 -16.42
N GLY A 199 15.96 26.11 -15.32
CA GLY A 199 15.04 26.91 -14.50
C GLY A 199 13.69 27.21 -15.17
N ASN A 200 13.45 26.72 -16.39
CA ASN A 200 12.18 26.90 -17.08
C ASN A 200 11.17 25.81 -16.64
N HIS A 201 10.31 26.16 -15.70
CA HIS A 201 9.33 25.24 -15.12
C HIS A 201 8.40 24.61 -16.16
N GLY A 202 8.03 25.33 -17.22
CA GLY A 202 7.18 24.82 -18.30
C GLY A 202 7.85 23.69 -19.08
N LEU A 203 9.10 23.93 -19.52
CA LEU A 203 9.89 22.91 -20.23
C LEU A 203 10.22 21.72 -19.34
N ILE A 204 10.52 21.97 -18.07
CA ILE A 204 10.77 20.90 -17.09
C ILE A 204 9.52 20.02 -16.91
N ALA A 205 8.35 20.62 -16.75
CA ALA A 205 7.09 19.87 -16.60
C ALA A 205 6.77 19.03 -17.84
N GLU A 206 6.99 19.58 -19.04
CA GLU A 206 6.79 18.86 -20.30
C GLU A 206 7.76 17.69 -20.44
N TRP A 207 9.04 17.93 -20.14
CA TRP A 207 10.06 16.87 -20.16
C TRP A 207 9.70 15.74 -19.19
N ARG A 208 9.28 16.08 -17.95
CA ARG A 208 8.86 15.08 -16.96
C ARG A 208 7.69 14.26 -17.47
N LEU A 209 6.65 14.89 -18.00
CA LEU A 209 5.50 14.19 -18.58
C LEU A 209 5.93 13.27 -19.74
N LYS A 210 6.80 13.74 -20.64
CA LYS A 210 7.33 12.91 -21.73
C LYS A 210 8.09 11.69 -21.22
N GLN A 211 8.91 11.86 -20.17
CA GLN A 211 9.63 10.73 -19.56
C GLN A 211 8.69 9.75 -18.83
N SER A 212 7.67 10.22 -18.15
CA SER A 212 6.66 9.38 -17.51
C SER A 212 5.91 8.53 -18.55
N LEU A 213 5.47 9.15 -19.65
CA LEU A 213 4.84 8.45 -20.77
C LEU A 213 5.78 7.39 -21.39
N ARG A 214 7.05 7.74 -21.63
CA ARG A 214 8.05 6.81 -22.16
C ARG A 214 8.26 5.61 -21.25
N ARG A 215 8.50 5.83 -19.97
CA ARG A 215 8.67 4.76 -18.99
C ARG A 215 7.42 3.88 -18.88
N THR A 216 6.25 4.50 -18.92
CA THR A 216 5.00 3.75 -18.84
C THR A 216 4.81 2.88 -20.08
N LEU A 217 5.07 3.43 -21.28
CA LEU A 217 5.02 2.65 -22.52
C LEU A 217 5.96 1.45 -22.51
N GLU A 218 7.19 1.64 -22.02
CA GLU A 218 8.24 0.61 -22.03
C GLU A 218 8.05 -0.47 -20.96
N ARG A 219 7.53 -0.11 -19.78
CA ARG A 219 7.52 -1.00 -18.60
C ARG A 219 6.15 -1.47 -18.17
N ARG A 220 5.13 -0.66 -18.39
CA ARG A 220 3.75 -0.91 -18.00
C ARG A 220 2.76 -0.40 -19.04
N PRO A 221 2.82 -0.93 -20.28
CA PRO A 221 1.92 -0.51 -21.37
C PRO A 221 0.43 -0.71 -21.01
N ASP A 222 0.12 -1.67 -20.18
CA ASP A 222 -1.22 -1.93 -19.62
C ASP A 222 -1.86 -0.73 -18.93
N LEU A 223 -1.06 0.19 -18.38
CA LEU A 223 -1.55 1.42 -17.77
C LEU A 223 -2.01 2.43 -18.82
N LEU A 224 -1.33 2.51 -19.96
CA LEU A 224 -1.73 3.39 -21.06
C LEU A 224 -2.99 2.90 -21.76
N GLU A 225 -3.19 1.58 -21.88
CA GLU A 225 -4.40 0.98 -22.46
C GLU A 225 -5.66 1.35 -21.66
N LYS A 226 -5.53 1.52 -20.35
CA LYS A 226 -6.64 1.86 -19.44
C LYS A 226 -6.86 3.36 -19.27
N ARG A 227 -6.00 4.20 -19.87
CA ARG A 227 -5.98 5.66 -19.70
C ARG A 227 -6.59 6.39 -20.88
N SER A 228 -7.45 7.36 -20.62
CA SER A 228 -7.88 8.35 -21.62
C SER A 228 -6.81 9.44 -21.74
N LEU A 229 -6.04 9.41 -22.84
CA LEU A 229 -4.99 10.38 -23.09
C LEU A 229 -5.55 11.75 -23.43
N ILE A 230 -5.02 12.80 -22.81
CA ILE A 230 -5.30 14.19 -23.22
C ILE A 230 -4.52 14.54 -24.51
N PRO A 231 -4.90 15.59 -25.27
CA PRO A 231 -4.25 15.94 -26.53
C PRO A 231 -2.72 16.11 -26.43
N LYS A 232 -2.23 16.71 -25.33
CA LYS A 232 -0.79 16.88 -25.08
C LYS A 232 -0.08 15.55 -24.89
N GLU A 233 -0.65 14.62 -24.12
CA GLU A 233 -0.09 13.28 -23.93
C GLU A 233 -0.06 12.49 -25.24
N SER A 234 -1.10 12.59 -26.06
CA SER A 234 -1.17 11.95 -27.38
C SER A 234 -0.10 12.48 -28.33
N CYS A 235 0.22 13.77 -28.27
CA CYS A 235 1.28 14.38 -29.06
C CYS A 235 2.66 13.85 -28.62
N LEU A 236 2.95 13.92 -27.33
CA LEU A 236 4.22 13.43 -26.77
C LEU A 236 4.43 11.94 -27.00
N LEU A 237 3.36 11.13 -26.94
CA LEU A 237 3.46 9.70 -27.20
C LEU A 237 3.81 9.39 -28.65
N LYS A 238 3.26 10.15 -29.62
CA LYS A 238 3.64 10.04 -31.05
C LYS A 238 5.13 10.38 -31.24
N GLU A 239 5.63 11.44 -30.62
CA GLU A 239 7.05 11.79 -30.66
C GLU A 239 7.93 10.65 -30.11
N ILE A 240 7.55 10.08 -28.95
CA ILE A 240 8.28 8.96 -28.35
C ILE A 240 8.36 7.76 -29.31
N LEU A 241 7.26 7.42 -29.97
CA LEU A 241 7.20 6.30 -30.92
C LEU A 241 8.06 6.58 -32.16
N GLN A 242 8.11 7.81 -32.66
CA GLN A 242 8.99 8.21 -33.77
C GLN A 242 10.47 8.09 -33.38
N GLU A 243 10.86 8.64 -32.21
CA GLU A 243 12.23 8.52 -31.69
C GLU A 243 12.68 7.05 -31.54
N GLN A 244 11.79 6.17 -31.11
CA GLN A 244 12.09 4.73 -30.99
C GLN A 244 12.32 4.06 -32.35
N GLN A 245 11.59 4.46 -33.38
CA GLN A 245 11.78 3.94 -34.75
C GLN A 245 13.11 4.40 -35.38
N GLU A 246 13.51 5.66 -35.13
CA GLU A 246 14.78 6.20 -35.60
C GLU A 246 16.01 5.55 -34.95
N ILE A 247 15.92 5.09 -33.70
CA ILE A 247 17.00 4.39 -33.00
C ILE A 247 17.16 2.94 -33.50
N GLN A 248 16.10 2.33 -34.03
CA GLN A 248 16.08 0.96 -34.52
C GLN A 248 16.44 0.83 -36.02
N SER A 249 16.45 1.93 -36.75
CA SER A 249 16.86 2.04 -38.17
C SER A 249 18.35 2.35 -38.30
#